data_00701a4a4a14ae6f15ad15e9b2469a07
#
_entry.id   00701a4a4a14ae6f15ad15e9b2469a07
#
_cell.length_a   1.000
_cell.length_b   1.000
_cell.length_c   1.000
_cell.angle_alpha   90.00
_cell.angle_beta   90.00
_cell.angle_gamma   90.00
#
_symmetry.space_group_name_H-M   'P 1'
#
loop_
_entity.id
_entity.type
_entity.pdbx_description
1 polymer ?
#
loop_
_entity_poly.entity_id
_entity_poly.type
_entity_poly.pdbx_seq_one_letter_code
_entity_poly.pdbx_strand_id
1 'polypeptide(L)'
;MQPRQYVPKPAPLSMLLFTKNHPARPARLGPRPPSARRRRAAWARRPESGTGVRRGFAFWLESGRGSAIINPGMSELDTIRRKTGFIIDMDGVVYHGNHLLPGTREFLEWLRVQRKKFLFLTNSSRGTPRELKQKMSRLGVSLEEDHFYTSALATAAFLRTQQPGGSAFVIGDAGLTNALYQAGFTLNDVNPDYVVVGESSSYDYDKLTHAIRLVLKGARLIGTNPDLTGPTDKGLVPATGALISPIELCTGAKAYYIGKPNPLIMRHALKVLGCQREETAIIGDRMDTDIIAGIESEIETVLVLSGVTAREDLGKYAYRPHHVLPEVGAIVPG
;
A
#
# COMPACT_ATOMS: atom_id res chain seq x y z
N MET A 1 37.14 -46.52 23.20
CA MET A 1 35.85 -46.98 22.67
C MET A 1 35.22 -45.85 21.85
N GLN A 2 35.30 -45.93 20.52
CA GLN A 2 34.69 -44.96 19.62
C GLN A 2 33.26 -45.42 19.29
N PRO A 3 32.26 -44.54 19.19
CA PRO A 3 30.91 -44.92 18.76
C PRO A 3 30.87 -45.16 17.25
N ARG A 4 30.28 -46.29 16.86
CA ARG A 4 30.06 -46.67 15.46
C ARG A 4 28.99 -45.76 14.80
N GLN A 5 29.35 -45.21 13.66
CA GLN A 5 28.40 -44.50 12.77
C GLN A 5 27.44 -45.50 12.14
N TYR A 6 26.14 -45.19 12.25
CA TYR A 6 25.05 -45.93 11.61
C TYR A 6 24.87 -45.38 10.19
N VAL A 7 25.05 -46.25 9.19
CA VAL A 7 24.79 -45.96 7.79
C VAL A 7 23.52 -46.73 7.38
N PRO A 8 22.41 -46.03 6.99
CA PRO A 8 21.23 -46.75 6.49
C PRO A 8 21.42 -47.26 5.08
N LYS A 9 20.98 -48.55 4.84
CA LYS A 9 20.96 -49.18 3.55
C LYS A 9 19.86 -48.63 2.65
N PRO A 10 20.06 -48.52 1.32
CA PRO A 10 19.03 -48.07 0.39
C PRO A 10 17.94 -49.13 0.21
N ALA A 11 16.68 -48.68 0.14
CA ALA A 11 15.52 -49.50 -0.17
C ALA A 11 15.49 -49.89 -1.68
N PRO A 12 14.92 -51.05 -2.04
CA PRO A 12 14.91 -51.53 -3.44
C PRO A 12 13.83 -50.79 -4.25
N LEU A 13 14.22 -50.42 -5.48
CA LEU A 13 13.31 -49.97 -6.55
C LEU A 13 12.34 -51.09 -6.90
N SER A 14 11.06 -50.94 -6.63
CA SER A 14 10.02 -51.75 -7.25
C SER A 14 9.44 -51.02 -8.46
N MET A 15 9.66 -51.64 -9.57
CA MET A 15 9.16 -51.39 -10.92
C MET A 15 7.63 -51.33 -10.93
N LEU A 16 7.03 -50.24 -11.34
CA LEU A 16 5.61 -50.16 -11.67
C LEU A 16 5.48 -49.97 -13.19
N LEU A 17 4.92 -51.00 -13.78
CA LEU A 17 4.69 -51.21 -15.20
C LEU A 17 3.64 -50.20 -15.74
N PHE A 18 3.97 -49.67 -16.88
CA PHE A 18 3.06 -48.97 -17.80
C PHE A 18 1.94 -49.91 -18.27
N THR A 19 0.68 -49.53 -18.08
CA THR A 19 -0.45 -50.05 -18.82
C THR A 19 -0.95 -49.03 -19.82
N LYS A 20 -1.10 -49.55 -21.05
CA LYS A 20 -1.42 -48.87 -22.30
C LYS A 20 -2.85 -48.34 -22.34
N ASN A 21 -2.96 -47.16 -22.92
CA ASN A 21 -3.98 -46.60 -23.80
C ASN A 21 -5.34 -47.29 -23.91
N HIS A 22 -6.39 -46.50 -23.60
CA HIS A 22 -7.66 -46.59 -24.29
C HIS A 22 -8.06 -45.21 -24.83
N PRO A 23 -8.49 -45.06 -26.08
CA PRO A 23 -8.87 -43.78 -26.65
C PRO A 23 -10.30 -43.40 -26.24
N ALA A 24 -10.45 -42.21 -25.70
CA ALA A 24 -11.74 -41.59 -25.41
C ALA A 24 -12.46 -41.18 -26.71
N ARG A 25 -13.74 -41.60 -26.85
CA ARG A 25 -14.64 -41.21 -27.95
C ARG A 25 -14.91 -39.69 -27.90
N PRO A 26 -15.05 -39.00 -29.07
CA PRO A 26 -15.37 -37.61 -29.14
C PRO A 26 -16.82 -37.33 -28.71
N ALA A 27 -17.00 -36.37 -27.82
CA ALA A 27 -18.30 -35.84 -27.44
C ALA A 27 -18.94 -35.10 -28.62
N ARG A 28 -20.23 -35.36 -28.87
CA ARG A 28 -21.06 -34.70 -29.89
C ARG A 28 -21.20 -33.23 -29.55
N LEU A 29 -20.82 -32.36 -30.49
CA LEU A 29 -21.10 -30.94 -30.48
C LEU A 29 -22.60 -30.70 -30.64
N GLY A 30 -23.25 -30.07 -29.68
CA GLY A 30 -24.57 -29.48 -29.77
C GLY A 30 -24.58 -28.22 -30.65
N PRO A 31 -25.75 -27.77 -31.15
CA PRO A 31 -25.84 -26.75 -32.18
C PRO A 31 -25.41 -25.37 -31.67
N ARG A 32 -24.62 -24.66 -32.49
CA ARG A 32 -24.19 -23.28 -32.27
C ARG A 32 -25.41 -22.31 -32.34
N PRO A 33 -25.49 -21.29 -31.50
CA PRO A 33 -26.45 -20.22 -31.69
C PRO A 33 -26.10 -19.35 -32.91
N PRO A 34 -27.07 -18.72 -33.56
CA PRO A 34 -26.89 -18.00 -34.82
C PRO A 34 -26.11 -16.70 -34.63
N SER A 35 -25.22 -16.44 -35.59
CA SER A 35 -24.43 -15.22 -35.74
C SER A 35 -25.29 -13.95 -35.76
N ALA A 36 -24.99 -13.00 -34.89
CA ALA A 36 -25.56 -11.67 -34.94
C ALA A 36 -25.07 -10.93 -36.20
N ARG A 37 -26.02 -10.79 -37.17
CA ARG A 37 -25.85 -9.96 -38.36
C ARG A 37 -25.66 -8.50 -37.95
N ARG A 38 -24.67 -7.90 -38.53
CA ARG A 38 -24.38 -6.46 -38.59
C ARG A 38 -25.65 -5.67 -38.92
N ARG A 39 -26.17 -4.86 -38.01
CA ARG A 39 -27.04 -3.75 -38.33
C ARG A 39 -26.20 -2.50 -38.54
N ARG A 40 -25.86 -2.20 -39.80
CA ARG A 40 -25.58 -0.85 -40.27
C ARG A 40 -26.93 -0.11 -40.38
N ALA A 41 -27.17 0.85 -39.55
CA ALA A 41 -28.23 1.86 -39.75
C ALA A 41 -27.53 3.21 -39.88
N ALA A 42 -27.56 3.67 -41.00
CA ALA A 42 -27.85 4.88 -41.70
C ALA A 42 -28.18 6.05 -40.76
N TRP A 43 -27.20 6.99 -40.69
CA TRP A 43 -27.42 8.36 -40.28
C TRP A 43 -27.11 9.24 -41.50
N ALA A 44 -28.09 9.45 -42.34
CA ALA A 44 -28.09 10.49 -43.34
C ALA A 44 -29.53 11.03 -43.43
N ARG A 45 -29.73 12.24 -42.88
CA ARG A 45 -30.48 13.35 -43.51
C ARG A 45 -30.56 14.52 -42.52
N ARG A 46 -29.89 15.61 -42.88
CA ARG A 46 -30.13 16.94 -42.33
C ARG A 46 -31.51 17.42 -42.80
N PRO A 47 -32.14 18.29 -42.03
CA PRO A 47 -32.78 19.47 -42.61
C PRO A 47 -32.03 20.73 -42.16
N GLU A 48 -31.76 21.60 -43.13
CA GLU A 48 -31.36 22.97 -42.92
C GLU A 48 -32.58 23.81 -42.48
N SER A 49 -32.24 24.88 -41.78
CA SER A 49 -32.98 26.10 -41.46
C SER A 49 -33.46 26.23 -40.02
N GLY A 50 -32.96 27.29 -39.38
CA GLY A 50 -33.47 27.74 -38.07
C GLY A 50 -32.40 28.48 -37.27
N THR A 51 -32.26 29.76 -37.55
CA THR A 51 -31.51 30.78 -36.80
C THR A 51 -31.79 30.75 -35.31
N GLY A 52 -30.74 30.82 -34.48
CA GLY A 52 -30.84 31.24 -33.10
C GLY A 52 -30.61 30.12 -32.10
N VAL A 53 -29.43 29.98 -31.63
CA VAL A 53 -28.89 29.78 -30.27
C VAL A 53 -27.40 29.46 -30.38
N ARG A 54 -26.61 30.47 -30.70
CA ARG A 54 -25.16 30.46 -30.46
C ARG A 54 -24.83 31.29 -29.21
N ARG A 55 -25.26 30.85 -28.03
CA ARG A 55 -24.80 31.41 -26.75
C ARG A 55 -25.04 30.43 -25.61
N GLY A 56 -24.46 29.25 -25.67
CA GLY A 56 -24.60 28.29 -24.57
C GLY A 56 -23.48 27.28 -24.39
N PHE A 57 -22.61 27.15 -25.39
CA PHE A 57 -21.57 26.10 -25.34
C PHE A 57 -20.15 26.63 -25.05
N ALA A 58 -19.96 27.96 -25.04
CA ALA A 58 -18.67 28.58 -24.68
C ALA A 58 -18.50 28.80 -23.17
N PHE A 59 -19.56 28.66 -22.37
CA PHE A 59 -19.51 28.95 -20.92
C PHE A 59 -19.15 27.74 -20.07
N TRP A 60 -19.08 26.54 -20.66
CA TRP A 60 -18.78 25.30 -19.92
C TRP A 60 -17.32 24.86 -20.01
N LEU A 61 -16.52 25.48 -20.88
CA LEU A 61 -15.07 25.19 -21.00
C LEU A 61 -14.17 26.16 -20.21
N GLU A 62 -14.74 27.22 -19.64
CA GLU A 62 -13.97 28.19 -18.82
C GLU A 62 -14.15 28.02 -17.29
N SER A 63 -15.09 27.22 -16.84
CA SER A 63 -15.33 27.01 -15.39
C SER A 63 -14.57 25.81 -14.79
N GLY A 64 -13.70 25.16 -15.55
CA GLY A 64 -12.96 23.97 -15.15
C GLY A 64 -11.49 24.18 -14.75
N ARG A 65 -11.04 25.43 -14.67
CA ARG A 65 -9.78 25.77 -14.02
C ARG A 65 -10.09 26.58 -12.77
N GLY A 66 -10.19 25.89 -11.65
CA GLY A 66 -9.89 26.49 -10.37
C GLY A 66 -8.44 26.96 -10.41
N SER A 67 -8.21 28.12 -11.02
CA SER A 67 -6.96 28.86 -10.87
C SER A 67 -6.90 29.24 -9.39
N ALA A 68 -6.20 28.43 -8.60
CA ALA A 68 -5.55 29.00 -7.42
C ALA A 68 -4.84 30.24 -7.93
N ILE A 69 -5.21 31.40 -7.44
CA ILE A 69 -4.53 32.67 -7.74
C ILE A 69 -3.11 32.47 -7.22
N ILE A 70 -2.21 32.02 -8.09
CA ILE A 70 -0.78 31.94 -7.81
C ILE A 70 -0.36 33.40 -7.73
N ASN A 71 -0.16 33.85 -6.51
CA ASN A 71 0.41 35.17 -6.24
C ASN A 71 1.78 35.21 -6.93
N PRO A 72 2.05 36.13 -7.87
CA PRO A 72 3.25 36.10 -8.73
C PRO A 72 4.58 36.38 -8.00
N GLY A 73 4.69 36.04 -6.71
CA GLY A 73 5.87 36.16 -5.85
C GLY A 73 6.06 34.99 -4.90
N MET A 74 5.23 33.92 -4.97
CA MET A 74 5.36 32.78 -4.07
C MET A 74 6.33 31.75 -4.65
N SER A 75 7.29 31.31 -3.82
CA SER A 75 8.11 30.13 -4.14
C SER A 75 7.28 28.85 -4.09
N GLU A 76 7.67 27.84 -4.84
CA GLU A 76 7.06 26.51 -4.81
C GLU A 76 7.01 25.95 -3.37
N LEU A 77 8.03 26.21 -2.56
CA LEU A 77 8.11 25.79 -1.17
C LEU A 77 7.09 26.49 -0.25
N ASP A 78 6.64 27.69 -0.60
CA ASP A 78 5.67 28.42 0.24
C ASP A 78 4.29 27.75 0.23
N THR A 79 3.92 27.04 -0.83
CA THR A 79 2.69 26.25 -0.86
C THR A 79 2.74 25.11 0.16
N ILE A 80 3.87 24.40 0.21
CA ILE A 80 4.10 23.32 1.19
C ILE A 80 4.12 23.90 2.60
N ARG A 81 4.86 24.99 2.84
CA ARG A 81 5.00 25.63 4.16
C ARG A 81 3.70 26.14 4.75
N ARG A 82 2.73 26.48 3.91
CA ARG A 82 1.38 26.93 4.34
C ARG A 82 0.50 25.78 4.82
N LYS A 83 0.76 24.54 4.47
CA LYS A 83 -0.03 23.40 4.93
C LYS A 83 -0.03 23.32 6.45
N THR A 84 -1.15 22.93 7.01
CA THR A 84 -1.34 22.78 8.47
C THR A 84 -1.04 21.35 8.91
N GLY A 85 -1.20 20.37 8.01
CA GLY A 85 -1.01 18.95 8.23
C GLY A 85 0.06 18.33 7.33
N PHE A 86 0.83 17.39 7.89
CA PHE A 86 1.84 16.64 7.17
C PHE A 86 1.70 15.15 7.43
N ILE A 87 1.51 14.36 6.38
CA ILE A 87 1.63 12.91 6.41
C ILE A 87 3.02 12.59 5.85
N ILE A 88 3.84 11.88 6.62
CA ILE A 88 5.27 11.72 6.34
C ILE A 88 5.59 10.24 6.31
N ASP A 89 6.13 9.72 5.22
CA ASP A 89 6.71 8.38 5.21
C ASP A 89 7.98 8.32 6.08
N MET A 90 8.46 7.15 6.40
CA MET A 90 9.54 7.00 7.37
C MET A 90 10.86 6.59 6.73
N ASP A 91 10.95 5.39 6.14
CA ASP A 91 12.19 4.90 5.55
C ASP A 91 12.44 5.61 4.21
N GLY A 92 13.65 6.13 4.01
CA GLY A 92 13.98 6.94 2.84
C GLY A 92 13.56 8.42 2.93
N VAL A 93 12.79 8.81 3.95
CA VAL A 93 12.34 10.19 4.19
C VAL A 93 12.91 10.77 5.48
N VAL A 94 12.79 10.04 6.58
CA VAL A 94 13.21 10.46 7.93
C VAL A 94 14.51 9.80 8.34
N TYR A 95 14.66 8.54 8.01
CA TYR A 95 15.85 7.74 8.28
C TYR A 95 16.09 6.72 7.16
N HIS A 96 17.29 6.17 7.12
CA HIS A 96 17.61 4.94 6.42
C HIS A 96 18.28 3.98 7.39
N GLY A 97 17.68 2.79 7.56
CA GLY A 97 18.12 1.83 8.56
C GLY A 97 18.16 2.42 9.98
N ASN A 98 19.36 2.61 10.53
CA ASN A 98 19.58 3.19 11.86
C ASN A 98 20.22 4.59 11.83
N HIS A 99 20.11 5.30 10.71
CA HIS A 99 20.66 6.65 10.54
C HIS A 99 19.59 7.63 10.14
N LEU A 100 19.50 8.78 10.84
CA LEU A 100 18.66 9.89 10.40
C LEU A 100 19.21 10.46 9.09
N LEU A 101 18.29 10.76 8.17
CA LEU A 101 18.63 11.48 6.95
C LEU A 101 18.91 12.97 7.24
N PRO A 102 19.72 13.63 6.39
CA PRO A 102 20.01 15.04 6.51
C PRO A 102 18.75 15.91 6.57
N GLY A 103 18.81 17.00 7.33
CA GLY A 103 17.69 17.94 7.46
C GLY A 103 16.46 17.44 8.24
N THR A 104 16.44 16.17 8.67
CA THR A 104 15.29 15.61 9.42
C THR A 104 15.07 16.30 10.76
N ARG A 105 16.14 16.59 11.53
CA ARG A 105 16.00 17.25 12.85
C ARG A 105 15.44 18.65 12.69
N GLU A 106 15.99 19.39 11.77
CA GLU A 106 15.60 20.77 11.45
C GLU A 106 14.14 20.82 10.97
N PHE A 107 13.74 19.87 10.13
CA PHE A 107 12.37 19.75 9.65
C PHE A 107 11.39 19.45 10.79
N LEU A 108 11.69 18.48 11.65
CA LEU A 108 10.82 18.15 12.80
C LEU A 108 10.72 19.28 13.81
N GLU A 109 11.81 19.99 14.04
CA GLU A 109 11.79 21.18 14.89
C GLU A 109 10.97 22.32 14.26
N TRP A 110 11.12 22.54 12.95
CA TRP A 110 10.30 23.49 12.21
C TRP A 110 8.80 23.14 12.32
N LEU A 111 8.40 21.88 12.17
CA LEU A 111 7.01 21.45 12.36
C LEU A 111 6.49 21.82 13.74
N ARG A 112 7.29 21.60 14.79
CA ARG A 112 6.92 21.94 16.18
C ARG A 112 6.80 23.44 16.42
N VAL A 113 7.80 24.20 16.00
CA VAL A 113 7.83 25.66 16.14
C VAL A 113 6.67 26.31 15.41
N GLN A 114 6.37 25.82 14.20
CA GLN A 114 5.24 26.29 13.39
C GLN A 114 3.89 25.69 13.82
N ARG A 115 3.86 24.85 14.87
CA ARG A 115 2.66 24.17 15.38
C ARG A 115 1.91 23.41 14.31
N LYS A 116 2.65 22.80 13.37
CA LYS A 116 2.10 21.94 12.33
C LYS A 116 1.68 20.60 12.93
N LYS A 117 0.54 20.07 12.48
CA LYS A 117 0.16 18.70 12.78
C LYS A 117 0.94 17.77 11.86
N PHE A 118 1.46 16.67 12.38
CA PHE A 118 2.15 15.67 11.54
C PHE A 118 1.94 14.25 12.04
N LEU A 119 1.98 13.32 11.10
CA LEU A 119 1.78 11.90 11.33
C LEU A 119 2.76 11.12 10.45
N PHE A 120 3.52 10.23 11.05
CA PHE A 120 4.32 9.28 10.30
C PHE A 120 3.45 8.13 9.81
N LEU A 121 3.42 7.90 8.50
CA LEU A 121 2.61 6.89 7.84
C LEU A 121 3.51 5.86 7.16
N THR A 122 3.62 4.67 7.72
CA THR A 122 4.46 3.60 7.16
C THR A 122 3.65 2.40 6.67
N ASN A 123 4.08 1.82 5.54
CA ASN A 123 3.57 0.53 5.06
C ASN A 123 4.06 -0.64 5.91
N SER A 124 5.13 -0.47 6.71
CA SER A 124 5.57 -1.54 7.59
C SER A 124 4.52 -1.88 8.64
N SER A 125 4.22 -3.17 8.76
CA SER A 125 3.30 -3.74 9.74
C SER A 125 4.01 -4.42 10.91
N ARG A 126 5.36 -4.42 10.91
CA ARG A 126 6.17 -5.20 11.88
C ARG A 126 6.13 -4.64 13.28
N GLY A 127 6.39 -3.34 13.40
CA GLY A 127 6.54 -2.66 14.68
C GLY A 127 5.24 -2.02 15.17
N THR A 128 5.12 -1.97 16.50
CA THR A 128 4.11 -1.16 17.19
C THR A 128 4.50 0.31 17.19
N PRO A 129 3.57 1.27 17.39
CA PRO A 129 3.90 2.68 17.61
C PRO A 129 4.94 2.90 18.71
N ARG A 130 4.86 2.12 19.79
CA ARG A 130 5.83 2.16 20.89
C ARG A 130 7.25 1.78 20.44
N GLU A 131 7.41 0.77 19.61
CA GLU A 131 8.72 0.35 19.08
C GLU A 131 9.26 1.39 18.10
N LEU A 132 8.39 2.01 17.28
CA LEU A 132 8.76 3.11 16.39
C LEU A 132 9.21 4.34 17.20
N LYS A 133 8.49 4.71 18.25
CA LYS A 133 8.89 5.76 19.20
C LYS A 133 10.27 5.46 19.80
N GLN A 134 10.52 4.22 20.24
CA GLN A 134 11.82 3.82 20.78
C GLN A 134 12.93 3.88 19.72
N LYS A 135 12.63 3.47 18.47
CA LYS A 135 13.57 3.62 17.35
C LYS A 135 13.95 5.08 17.15
N MET A 136 12.96 5.98 17.04
CA MET A 136 13.21 7.41 16.88
C MET A 136 13.98 8.02 18.06
N SER A 137 13.69 7.59 19.28
CA SER A 137 14.43 8.02 20.47
C SER A 137 15.90 7.61 20.41
N ARG A 138 16.22 6.38 19.96
CA ARG A 138 17.63 5.93 19.75
C ARG A 138 18.33 6.75 18.66
N LEU A 139 17.59 7.25 17.67
CA LEU A 139 18.09 8.17 16.65
C LEU A 139 18.20 9.62 17.15
N GLY A 140 17.84 9.87 18.42
CA GLY A 140 17.91 11.18 19.08
C GLY A 140 16.75 12.12 18.71
N VAL A 141 15.59 11.56 18.38
CA VAL A 141 14.34 12.30 18.13
C VAL A 141 13.28 11.84 19.10
N SER A 142 12.78 12.76 19.93
CA SER A 142 11.69 12.49 20.87
C SER A 142 10.34 12.72 20.21
N LEU A 143 9.48 11.69 20.22
CA LEU A 143 8.14 11.69 19.62
C LEU A 143 7.19 10.91 20.55
N GLU A 144 5.87 11.14 20.40
CA GLU A 144 4.86 10.36 21.09
C GLU A 144 4.32 9.24 20.19
N GLU A 145 3.67 8.23 20.78
CA GLU A 145 3.16 7.06 20.04
C GLU A 145 2.06 7.42 19.04
N ASP A 146 1.29 8.46 19.32
CA ASP A 146 0.22 8.99 18.46
C ASP A 146 0.71 9.65 17.17
N HIS A 147 2.02 9.95 17.07
CA HIS A 147 2.63 10.38 15.81
C HIS A 147 2.83 9.25 14.79
N PHE A 148 2.55 8.00 15.14
CA PHE A 148 2.80 6.86 14.24
C PHE A 148 1.52 6.15 13.84
N TYR A 149 1.29 6.04 12.54
CA TYR A 149 0.20 5.27 11.96
C TYR A 149 0.75 4.26 10.96
N THR A 150 0.58 2.98 11.27
CA THR A 150 1.15 1.87 10.49
C THR A 150 0.08 1.19 9.63
N SER A 151 0.48 0.46 8.60
CA SER A 151 -0.42 -0.39 7.83
C SER A 151 -1.12 -1.44 8.71
N ALA A 152 -0.49 -1.88 9.80
CA ALA A 152 -1.10 -2.77 10.80
C ALA A 152 -2.29 -2.10 11.49
N LEU A 153 -2.12 -0.86 11.97
CA LEU A 153 -3.22 -0.09 12.58
C LEU A 153 -4.34 0.19 11.60
N ALA A 154 -3.98 0.55 10.36
CA ALA A 154 -4.96 0.78 9.30
C ALA A 154 -5.75 -0.49 8.97
N THR A 155 -5.08 -1.65 8.91
CA THR A 155 -5.71 -2.96 8.68
C THR A 155 -6.67 -3.31 9.79
N ALA A 156 -6.26 -3.18 11.04
CA ALA A 156 -7.09 -3.45 12.20
C ALA A 156 -8.31 -2.51 12.26
N ALA A 157 -8.11 -1.21 12.01
CA ALA A 157 -9.20 -0.22 11.96
C ALA A 157 -10.19 -0.54 10.83
N PHE A 158 -9.73 -0.91 9.65
CA PHE A 158 -10.58 -1.34 8.55
C PHE A 158 -11.40 -2.57 8.91
N LEU A 159 -10.76 -3.64 9.36
CA LEU A 159 -11.42 -4.89 9.70
C LEU A 159 -12.47 -4.72 10.80
N ARG A 160 -12.19 -3.88 11.81
CA ARG A 160 -13.18 -3.53 12.83
C ARG A 160 -14.44 -2.90 12.27
N THR A 161 -14.36 -2.14 11.15
CA THR A 161 -15.54 -1.59 10.49
C THR A 161 -16.29 -2.61 9.66
N GLN A 162 -15.59 -3.64 9.16
CA GLN A 162 -16.20 -4.67 8.32
C GLN A 162 -16.88 -5.78 9.15
N GLN A 163 -16.23 -6.15 10.25
CA GLN A 163 -16.73 -7.22 11.15
C GLN A 163 -16.25 -6.96 12.58
N PRO A 164 -16.99 -6.15 13.36
CA PRO A 164 -16.67 -5.95 14.78
C PRO A 164 -16.63 -7.26 15.56
N GLY A 165 -15.57 -7.47 16.35
CA GLY A 165 -15.41 -8.73 17.11
C GLY A 165 -15.12 -9.97 16.28
N GLY A 166 -14.71 -9.81 15.02
CA GLY A 166 -14.33 -10.89 14.14
C GLY A 166 -13.09 -11.66 14.57
N SER A 167 -12.71 -12.67 13.79
CA SER A 167 -11.57 -13.54 14.05
C SER A 167 -10.59 -13.56 12.88
N ALA A 168 -9.30 -13.76 13.18
CA ALA A 168 -8.25 -13.76 12.17
C ALA A 168 -7.18 -14.82 12.44
N PHE A 169 -6.74 -15.52 11.39
CA PHE A 169 -5.44 -16.16 11.33
C PHE A 169 -4.42 -15.14 10.83
N VAL A 170 -3.30 -15.00 11.55
CA VAL A 170 -2.34 -13.93 11.30
C VAL A 170 -0.96 -14.50 10.94
N ILE A 171 -0.44 -14.08 9.80
CA ILE A 171 0.98 -14.17 9.46
C ILE A 171 1.53 -12.76 9.56
N GLY A 172 2.25 -12.44 10.63
CA GLY A 172 2.76 -11.09 10.90
C GLY A 172 3.53 -11.03 12.21
N ASP A 173 4.30 -9.98 12.37
CA ASP A 173 5.03 -9.69 13.61
C ASP A 173 4.12 -8.99 14.65
N ALA A 174 4.68 -8.58 15.78
CA ALA A 174 3.93 -8.05 16.92
C ALA A 174 3.08 -6.82 16.61
N GLY A 175 3.52 -5.96 15.69
CA GLY A 175 2.76 -4.77 15.29
C GLY A 175 1.37 -5.11 14.77
N LEU A 176 1.27 -6.09 13.86
CA LEU A 176 -0.01 -6.53 13.30
C LEU A 176 -0.87 -7.26 14.32
N THR A 177 -0.26 -8.20 15.05
CA THR A 177 -0.98 -9.00 16.05
C THR A 177 -1.59 -8.11 17.14
N ASN A 178 -0.81 -7.16 17.68
CA ASN A 178 -1.30 -6.22 18.69
C ASN A 178 -2.39 -5.30 18.15
N ALA A 179 -2.24 -4.79 16.92
CA ALA A 179 -3.25 -3.92 16.33
C ALA A 179 -4.61 -4.62 16.19
N LEU A 180 -4.61 -5.86 15.72
CA LEU A 180 -5.84 -6.67 15.61
C LEU A 180 -6.45 -6.99 16.99
N TYR A 181 -5.63 -7.37 17.96
CA TYR A 181 -6.08 -7.61 19.32
C TYR A 181 -6.73 -6.39 19.97
N GLN A 182 -6.09 -5.22 19.85
CA GLN A 182 -6.63 -3.94 20.35
C GLN A 182 -7.91 -3.50 19.61
N ALA A 183 -8.07 -3.92 18.36
CA ALA A 183 -9.30 -3.69 17.60
C ALA A 183 -10.44 -4.66 17.96
N GLY A 184 -10.21 -5.59 18.91
CA GLY A 184 -11.19 -6.56 19.40
C GLY A 184 -11.28 -7.84 18.56
N PHE A 185 -10.28 -8.14 17.73
CA PHE A 185 -10.22 -9.38 16.97
C PHE A 185 -9.70 -10.54 17.82
N THR A 186 -10.32 -11.71 17.66
CA THR A 186 -9.83 -12.98 18.24
C THR A 186 -8.86 -13.64 17.26
N LEU A 187 -7.69 -14.08 17.75
CA LEU A 187 -6.80 -14.91 16.95
C LEU A 187 -7.35 -16.33 16.90
N ASN A 188 -7.57 -16.84 15.69
CA ASN A 188 -8.23 -18.14 15.47
C ASN A 188 -7.54 -18.85 14.31
N ASP A 189 -7.07 -20.05 14.54
CA ASP A 189 -6.40 -20.91 13.56
C ASP A 189 -7.28 -22.05 13.00
N VAL A 190 -8.52 -22.20 13.51
CA VAL A 190 -9.42 -23.29 13.12
C VAL A 190 -10.40 -22.85 12.04
N ASN A 191 -11.13 -21.77 12.28
CA ASN A 191 -12.15 -21.24 11.37
C ASN A 191 -12.25 -19.71 11.49
N PRO A 192 -11.22 -18.98 11.05
CA PRO A 192 -11.21 -17.53 11.11
C PRO A 192 -12.06 -16.90 10.02
N ASP A 193 -12.54 -15.69 10.27
CA ASP A 193 -13.20 -14.86 9.25
C ASP A 193 -12.23 -14.34 8.20
N TYR A 194 -10.97 -14.13 8.62
CA TYR A 194 -9.91 -13.56 7.80
C TYR A 194 -8.58 -14.31 7.94
N VAL A 195 -7.84 -14.40 6.86
CA VAL A 195 -6.40 -14.62 6.85
C VAL A 195 -5.75 -13.27 6.60
N VAL A 196 -5.00 -12.77 7.57
CA VAL A 196 -4.35 -11.46 7.53
C VAL A 196 -2.84 -11.64 7.47
N VAL A 197 -2.23 -11.15 6.40
CA VAL A 197 -0.79 -11.26 6.16
C VAL A 197 -0.14 -9.89 6.22
N GLY A 198 0.92 -9.79 7.00
CA GLY A 198 1.88 -8.68 7.05
C GLY A 198 3.30 -9.20 6.94
N GLU A 199 4.27 -8.29 7.10
CA GLU A 199 5.67 -8.71 7.18
C GLU A 199 5.87 -9.58 8.41
N SER A 200 6.63 -10.67 8.24
CA SER A 200 6.89 -11.62 9.31
C SER A 200 8.30 -12.17 9.25
N SER A 201 8.96 -12.19 10.39
CA SER A 201 10.25 -12.84 10.59
C SER A 201 10.13 -14.35 10.78
N SER A 202 8.92 -14.86 10.99
CA SER A 202 8.61 -16.28 11.22
C SER A 202 7.66 -16.85 10.15
N TYR A 203 7.94 -16.58 8.88
CA TYR A 203 7.22 -17.16 7.75
C TYR A 203 7.80 -18.53 7.42
N ASP A 204 6.97 -19.58 7.52
CA ASP A 204 7.39 -20.95 7.29
C ASP A 204 6.35 -21.72 6.45
N TYR A 205 6.72 -22.94 6.04
CA TYR A 205 5.89 -23.81 5.21
C TYR A 205 4.56 -24.20 5.88
N ASP A 206 4.56 -24.43 7.18
CA ASP A 206 3.37 -24.86 7.90
C ASP A 206 2.34 -23.74 8.00
N LYS A 207 2.78 -22.51 8.32
CA LYS A 207 1.93 -21.32 8.33
C LYS A 207 1.37 -21.02 6.93
N LEU A 208 2.19 -21.12 5.90
CA LEU A 208 1.75 -20.95 4.51
C LEU A 208 0.69 -21.98 4.13
N THR A 209 0.95 -23.24 4.41
CA THR A 209 0.02 -24.36 4.11
C THR A 209 -1.31 -24.16 4.87
N HIS A 210 -1.22 -23.73 6.11
CA HIS A 210 -2.41 -23.49 6.94
C HIS A 210 -3.23 -22.31 6.38
N ALA A 211 -2.61 -21.18 6.08
CA ALA A 211 -3.25 -20.03 5.44
C ALA A 211 -3.99 -20.42 4.15
N ILE A 212 -3.33 -21.17 3.26
CA ILE A 212 -3.94 -21.67 2.02
C ILE A 212 -5.21 -22.48 2.32
N ARG A 213 -5.15 -23.40 3.26
CA ARG A 213 -6.31 -24.24 3.65
C ARG A 213 -7.46 -23.40 4.21
N LEU A 214 -7.17 -22.38 5.00
CA LEU A 214 -8.17 -21.49 5.58
C LEU A 214 -8.84 -20.63 4.50
N VAL A 215 -8.06 -20.07 3.54
CA VAL A 215 -8.62 -19.32 2.41
C VAL A 215 -9.48 -20.21 1.53
N LEU A 216 -9.05 -21.44 1.22
CA LEU A 216 -9.86 -22.43 0.45
C LEU A 216 -11.14 -22.84 1.18
N LYS A 217 -11.19 -22.73 2.52
CA LYS A 217 -12.41 -22.94 3.34
C LYS A 217 -13.31 -21.71 3.41
N GLY A 218 -12.90 -20.57 2.83
CA GLY A 218 -13.72 -19.36 2.75
C GLY A 218 -13.27 -18.18 3.61
N ALA A 219 -12.15 -18.27 4.33
CA ALA A 219 -11.58 -17.11 5.01
C ALA A 219 -11.13 -16.04 4.00
N ARG A 220 -11.43 -14.77 4.26
CA ARG A 220 -11.11 -13.67 3.36
C ARG A 220 -9.65 -13.26 3.51
N LEU A 221 -8.94 -13.08 2.39
CA LEU A 221 -7.52 -12.78 2.35
C LEU A 221 -7.26 -11.28 2.38
N ILE A 222 -6.50 -10.82 3.38
CA ILE A 222 -6.12 -9.42 3.60
C ILE A 222 -4.61 -9.29 3.67
N GLY A 223 -4.05 -8.32 2.95
CA GLY A 223 -2.65 -7.92 3.04
C GLY A 223 -2.51 -6.54 3.69
N THR A 224 -1.49 -6.37 4.53
CA THR A 224 -1.24 -5.06 5.16
C THR A 224 -0.74 -4.03 4.15
N ASN A 225 0.03 -4.45 3.13
CA ASN A 225 0.53 -3.61 2.04
C ASN A 225 0.87 -4.47 0.81
N PRO A 226 0.95 -3.90 -0.41
CA PRO A 226 1.27 -4.63 -1.62
C PRO A 226 2.77 -4.73 -1.92
N ASP A 227 3.65 -4.14 -1.08
CA ASP A 227 5.08 -4.05 -1.33
C ASP A 227 5.69 -5.46 -1.47
N LEU A 228 6.47 -5.66 -2.54
CA LEU A 228 7.17 -6.93 -2.77
C LEU A 228 8.45 -7.04 -1.96
N THR A 229 9.11 -5.91 -1.74
CA THR A 229 10.37 -5.86 -0.99
C THR A 229 10.39 -4.66 -0.05
N GLY A 230 11.15 -4.79 1.03
CA GLY A 230 11.48 -3.70 1.94
C GLY A 230 13.00 -3.55 2.08
N PRO A 231 13.53 -2.32 2.21
CA PRO A 231 14.95 -2.09 2.43
C PRO A 231 15.33 -2.40 3.88
N THR A 232 16.57 -2.92 4.06
CA THR A 232 17.20 -3.09 5.37
C THR A 232 18.70 -2.76 5.24
N ASP A 233 19.38 -2.59 6.36
CA ASP A 233 20.85 -2.39 6.40
C ASP A 233 21.62 -3.55 5.73
N LYS A 234 20.99 -4.72 5.59
CA LYS A 234 21.59 -5.93 4.99
C LYS A 234 21.13 -6.19 3.55
N GLY A 235 20.39 -5.26 2.95
CA GLY A 235 19.83 -5.38 1.61
C GLY A 235 18.31 -5.56 1.63
N LEU A 236 17.75 -6.01 0.51
CA LEU A 236 16.31 -6.19 0.35
C LEU A 236 15.81 -7.44 1.06
N VAL A 237 14.65 -7.33 1.70
CA VAL A 237 13.91 -8.45 2.28
C VAL A 237 12.52 -8.55 1.66
N PRO A 238 11.88 -9.74 1.64
CA PRO A 238 10.50 -9.84 1.17
C PRO A 238 9.56 -9.07 2.10
N ALA A 239 8.65 -8.30 1.49
CA ALA A 239 7.56 -7.61 2.17
C ALA A 239 6.23 -8.35 1.97
N THR A 240 5.11 -7.78 2.45
CA THR A 240 3.81 -8.47 2.50
C THR A 240 3.34 -9.00 1.16
N GLY A 241 3.48 -8.23 0.08
CA GLY A 241 3.06 -8.68 -1.26
C GLY A 241 3.78 -9.93 -1.72
N ALA A 242 5.09 -10.05 -1.42
CA ALA A 242 5.85 -11.27 -1.72
C ALA A 242 5.42 -12.45 -0.85
N LEU A 243 5.13 -12.22 0.45
CA LEU A 243 4.71 -13.29 1.38
C LEU A 243 3.30 -13.80 1.07
N ILE A 244 2.42 -12.97 0.56
CA ILE A 244 1.02 -13.31 0.24
C ILE A 244 0.89 -13.99 -1.13
N SER A 245 1.81 -13.73 -2.06
CA SER A 245 1.77 -14.25 -3.43
C SER A 245 1.59 -15.76 -3.53
N PRO A 246 2.25 -16.63 -2.73
CA PRO A 246 2.01 -18.07 -2.78
C PRO A 246 0.59 -18.46 -2.38
N ILE A 247 -0.04 -17.72 -1.45
CA ILE A 247 -1.43 -17.96 -1.03
C ILE A 247 -2.37 -17.64 -2.20
N GLU A 248 -2.20 -16.48 -2.86
CA GLU A 248 -2.99 -16.09 -4.03
C GLU A 248 -2.84 -17.10 -5.17
N LEU A 249 -1.62 -17.53 -5.48
CA LEU A 249 -1.33 -18.49 -6.55
C LEU A 249 -1.97 -19.85 -6.29
N CYS A 250 -1.92 -20.36 -5.07
CA CYS A 250 -2.47 -21.68 -4.71
C CYS A 250 -3.99 -21.67 -4.59
N THR A 251 -4.61 -20.55 -4.21
CA THR A 251 -6.05 -20.47 -3.93
C THR A 251 -6.86 -19.82 -5.03
N GLY A 252 -6.22 -19.03 -5.91
CA GLY A 252 -6.89 -18.17 -6.88
C GLY A 252 -7.56 -16.93 -6.24
N ALA A 253 -7.57 -16.81 -4.91
CA ALA A 253 -8.08 -15.64 -4.22
C ALA A 253 -7.17 -14.43 -4.46
N LYS A 254 -7.75 -13.21 -4.42
CA LYS A 254 -7.00 -11.97 -4.45
C LYS A 254 -7.06 -11.29 -3.09
N ALA A 255 -5.90 -10.91 -2.57
CA ALA A 255 -5.82 -10.16 -1.33
C ALA A 255 -6.33 -8.73 -1.52
N TYR A 256 -7.01 -8.21 -0.50
CA TYR A 256 -7.28 -6.80 -0.40
C TYR A 256 -6.21 -6.13 0.46
N TYR A 257 -5.42 -5.25 -0.15
CA TYR A 257 -4.32 -4.55 0.51
C TYR A 257 -4.79 -3.23 1.09
N ILE A 258 -4.41 -2.94 2.34
CA ILE A 258 -4.88 -1.76 3.09
C ILE A 258 -3.88 -0.60 3.03
N GLY A 259 -2.58 -0.89 3.05
CA GLY A 259 -1.51 0.09 3.02
C GLY A 259 -1.44 0.91 1.73
N LYS A 260 -0.58 1.91 1.70
CA LYS A 260 -0.29 2.69 0.48
C LYS A 260 0.01 1.74 -0.69
N PRO A 261 -0.51 1.94 -1.90
CA PRO A 261 -1.18 3.16 -2.37
C PRO A 261 -2.69 3.21 -2.13
N ASN A 262 -3.31 2.30 -1.37
CA ASN A 262 -4.75 2.32 -1.16
C ASN A 262 -5.20 3.65 -0.49
N PRO A 263 -6.11 4.42 -1.11
CA PRO A 263 -6.57 5.69 -0.55
C PRO A 263 -7.31 5.55 0.78
N LEU A 264 -7.68 4.33 1.18
CA LEU A 264 -8.26 4.07 2.49
C LEU A 264 -7.33 4.47 3.63
N ILE A 265 -6.03 4.12 3.54
CA ILE A 265 -5.06 4.45 4.59
C ILE A 265 -4.88 5.98 4.69
N MET A 266 -4.92 6.69 3.55
CA MET A 266 -4.83 8.15 3.51
C MET A 266 -6.02 8.82 4.20
N ARG A 267 -7.25 8.34 3.94
CA ARG A 267 -8.45 8.83 4.62
C ARG A 267 -8.41 8.61 6.13
N HIS A 268 -7.87 7.45 6.57
CA HIS A 268 -7.68 7.19 7.99
C HIS A 268 -6.59 8.08 8.58
N ALA A 269 -5.47 8.27 7.88
CA ALA A 269 -4.40 9.16 8.32
C ALA A 269 -4.89 10.62 8.48
N LEU A 270 -5.65 11.14 7.53
CA LEU A 270 -6.28 12.47 7.64
C LEU A 270 -7.20 12.58 8.86
N LYS A 271 -8.00 11.53 9.12
CA LYS A 271 -8.89 11.50 10.28
C LYS A 271 -8.12 11.49 11.61
N VAL A 272 -7.03 10.72 11.69
CA VAL A 272 -6.14 10.68 12.86
C VAL A 272 -5.42 12.02 13.04
N LEU A 273 -4.90 12.58 11.95
CA LEU A 273 -4.23 13.89 11.95
C LEU A 273 -5.19 15.03 12.30
N GLY A 274 -6.49 14.87 12.05
CA GLY A 274 -7.51 15.90 12.26
C GLY A 274 -7.31 17.10 11.33
N CYS A 275 -6.98 16.85 10.07
CA CYS A 275 -6.82 17.86 9.01
C CYS A 275 -7.64 17.49 7.78
N GLN A 276 -7.99 18.52 6.99
CA GLN A 276 -8.61 18.32 5.68
C GLN A 276 -7.51 18.05 4.62
N ARG A 277 -7.87 17.39 3.52
CA ARG A 277 -6.93 17.05 2.44
C ARG A 277 -6.28 18.28 1.81
N GLU A 278 -7.04 19.37 1.63
CA GLU A 278 -6.59 20.61 1.04
C GLU A 278 -5.51 21.31 1.90
N GLU A 279 -5.54 21.09 3.21
CA GLU A 279 -4.62 21.64 4.20
C GLU A 279 -3.42 20.72 4.47
N THR A 280 -3.36 19.56 3.82
CA THR A 280 -2.39 18.49 4.11
C THR A 280 -1.45 18.30 2.93
N ALA A 281 -0.18 17.99 3.22
CA ALA A 281 0.76 17.44 2.25
C ALA A 281 1.20 16.04 2.69
N ILE A 282 1.42 15.15 1.71
CA ILE A 282 2.13 13.89 1.93
C ILE A 282 3.57 14.03 1.44
N ILE A 283 4.51 13.60 2.26
CA ILE A 283 5.94 13.56 1.94
C ILE A 283 6.35 12.09 1.89
N GLY A 284 6.88 11.64 0.77
CA GLY A 284 7.34 10.28 0.57
C GLY A 284 8.49 10.21 -0.43
N ASP A 285 9.12 9.06 -0.51
CA ASP A 285 10.26 8.80 -1.40
C ASP A 285 9.90 7.86 -2.56
N ARG A 286 8.65 7.35 -2.59
CA ARG A 286 8.23 6.37 -3.59
C ARG A 286 7.05 6.85 -4.42
N MET A 287 7.24 6.78 -5.74
CA MET A 287 6.19 7.10 -6.70
C MET A 287 5.02 6.12 -6.62
N ASP A 288 5.29 4.83 -6.51
CA ASP A 288 4.33 3.73 -6.58
C ASP A 288 3.54 3.48 -5.28
N THR A 289 3.86 4.19 -4.20
CA THR A 289 3.15 4.13 -2.92
C THR A 289 2.69 5.50 -2.47
N ASP A 290 3.62 6.38 -2.06
CA ASP A 290 3.32 7.67 -1.43
C ASP A 290 2.67 8.66 -2.39
N ILE A 291 3.29 8.82 -3.55
CA ILE A 291 2.88 9.84 -4.51
C ILE A 291 1.53 9.48 -5.12
N ILE A 292 1.36 8.25 -5.58
CA ILE A 292 0.06 7.84 -6.14
C ILE A 292 -1.04 7.83 -5.07
N ALA A 293 -0.75 7.41 -3.80
CA ALA A 293 -1.71 7.49 -2.71
C ALA A 293 -2.15 8.93 -2.42
N GLY A 294 -1.22 9.87 -2.46
CA GLY A 294 -1.52 11.30 -2.32
C GLY A 294 -2.37 11.83 -3.46
N ILE A 295 -2.02 11.52 -4.70
CA ILE A 295 -2.77 11.95 -5.90
C ILE A 295 -4.21 11.41 -5.85
N GLU A 296 -4.39 10.10 -5.61
CA GLU A 296 -5.73 9.46 -5.56
C GLU A 296 -6.56 9.94 -4.37
N SER A 297 -5.92 10.49 -3.35
CA SER A 297 -6.58 11.08 -2.17
C SER A 297 -6.74 12.59 -2.28
N GLU A 298 -6.32 13.21 -3.40
CA GLU A 298 -6.35 14.65 -3.63
C GLU A 298 -5.58 15.45 -2.55
N ILE A 299 -4.47 14.88 -2.08
CA ILE A 299 -3.55 15.50 -1.12
C ILE A 299 -2.32 15.99 -1.89
N GLU A 300 -1.80 17.16 -1.53
CA GLU A 300 -0.58 17.69 -2.14
C GLU A 300 0.62 16.77 -1.88
N THR A 301 1.34 16.40 -2.94
CA THR A 301 2.41 15.39 -2.87
C THR A 301 3.79 16.02 -2.98
N VAL A 302 4.69 15.62 -2.09
CA VAL A 302 6.10 16.00 -2.05
C VAL A 302 6.94 14.74 -2.16
N LEU A 303 7.61 14.56 -3.29
CA LEU A 303 8.61 13.51 -3.46
C LEU A 303 9.95 13.99 -2.94
N VAL A 304 10.58 13.23 -2.05
CA VAL A 304 11.98 13.43 -1.67
C VAL A 304 12.87 12.40 -2.36
N LEU A 305 14.03 12.83 -2.84
CA LEU A 305 14.98 11.99 -3.57
C LEU A 305 16.02 11.33 -2.65
N SER A 306 15.79 11.37 -1.34
CA SER A 306 16.66 10.77 -0.32
C SER A 306 16.46 9.26 -0.14
N GLY A 307 15.46 8.66 -0.82
CA GLY A 307 15.11 7.26 -0.68
C GLY A 307 15.16 6.48 -2.00
N VAL A 308 14.07 5.76 -2.31
CA VAL A 308 14.01 4.76 -3.39
C VAL A 308 13.96 5.38 -4.79
N THR A 309 13.15 6.43 -4.99
CA THR A 309 12.94 7.00 -6.33
C THR A 309 14.07 7.95 -6.71
N ALA A 310 14.78 7.64 -7.78
CA ALA A 310 15.75 8.56 -8.36
C ALA A 310 15.07 9.55 -9.33
N ARG A 311 15.69 10.70 -9.58
CA ARG A 311 15.14 11.76 -10.46
C ARG A 311 14.87 11.26 -11.88
N GLU A 312 15.74 10.43 -12.41
CA GLU A 312 15.64 9.80 -13.73
C GLU A 312 14.47 8.81 -13.85
N ASP A 313 13.98 8.26 -12.73
CA ASP A 313 12.87 7.34 -12.72
C ASP A 313 11.51 8.03 -12.92
N LEU A 314 11.43 9.33 -12.68
CA LEU A 314 10.18 10.09 -12.81
C LEU A 314 9.53 9.93 -14.19
N GLY A 315 10.36 9.81 -15.24
CA GLY A 315 9.88 9.61 -16.61
C GLY A 315 9.12 8.30 -16.85
N LYS A 316 9.30 7.31 -15.99
CA LYS A 316 8.67 5.97 -16.10
C LYS A 316 7.21 5.93 -15.66
N TYR A 317 6.74 6.95 -14.90
CA TYR A 317 5.40 7.00 -14.36
C TYR A 317 4.48 7.89 -15.19
N ALA A 318 3.21 7.52 -15.30
CA ALA A 318 2.18 8.28 -16.01
C ALA A 318 1.70 9.53 -15.23
N TYR A 319 2.10 9.68 -13.99
CA TYR A 319 1.71 10.76 -13.08
C TYR A 319 2.96 11.46 -12.53
N ARG A 320 2.77 12.64 -11.92
CA ARG A 320 3.86 13.46 -11.37
C ARG A 320 3.53 13.87 -9.94
N PRO A 321 4.54 13.98 -9.06
CA PRO A 321 4.36 14.65 -7.78
C PRO A 321 4.13 16.14 -8.01
N HIS A 322 3.50 16.83 -7.06
CA HIS A 322 3.37 18.29 -7.10
C HIS A 322 4.73 18.97 -6.88
N HIS A 323 5.56 18.40 -6.01
CA HIS A 323 6.89 18.91 -5.66
C HIS A 323 7.93 17.79 -5.65
N VAL A 324 9.17 18.13 -6.05
CA VAL A 324 10.32 17.22 -5.99
C VAL A 324 11.47 17.93 -5.27
N LEU A 325 11.85 17.40 -4.11
CA LEU A 325 12.89 17.96 -3.26
C LEU A 325 14.04 16.97 -3.07
N PRO A 326 15.26 17.44 -2.79
CA PRO A 326 16.37 16.52 -2.49
C PRO A 326 16.10 15.73 -1.20
N GLU A 327 15.59 16.36 -0.15
CA GLU A 327 15.32 15.82 1.18
C GLU A 327 14.31 16.69 1.92
N VAL A 328 13.81 16.22 3.07
CA VAL A 328 12.80 16.96 3.86
C VAL A 328 13.31 18.29 4.41
N GLY A 329 14.62 18.41 4.67
CA GLY A 329 15.25 19.64 5.16
C GLY A 329 15.09 20.83 4.23
N ALA A 330 14.93 20.58 2.91
CA ALA A 330 14.70 21.64 1.93
C ALA A 330 13.37 22.41 2.15
N ILE A 331 12.44 21.86 2.92
CA ILE A 331 11.19 22.54 3.27
C ILE A 331 11.44 23.67 4.28
N VAL A 332 12.44 23.53 5.14
CA VAL A 332 12.74 24.51 6.20
C VAL A 332 13.21 25.81 5.55
N PRO A 333 12.69 26.99 5.98
CA PRO A 333 13.27 28.27 5.56
C PRO A 333 14.73 28.36 5.99
N GLY A 334 15.60 28.85 5.10
CA GLY A 334 17.00 29.16 5.41
C GLY A 334 17.13 30.35 6.35
#